data_01053bd28e1e0efae267c16537580954
#
_entry.id   01053bd28e1e0efae267c16537580954
#
_cell.length_a   1.000
_cell.length_b   1.000
_cell.length_c   1.000
_cell.angle_alpha   90.00
_cell.angle_beta   90.00
_cell.angle_gamma   90.00
#
_symmetry.space_group_name_H-M   'P 1'
#
loop_
_entity.id
_entity.type
_entity.pdbx_description
1 polymer ?
#
loop_
_entity_poly.entity_id
_entity_poly.type
_entity_poly.pdbx_seq_one_letter_code
_entity_poly.pdbx_strand_id
1 'polypeptide(L)'
;MAWKLGDTMPTLKFNHSILEYLHKINGGKYDSKDWEKRMPSIGCVVEENDDEGIEIEIFPDRTDLLSHETISRAARAFLNSLNDPPDIKIEQGEITLEVDESLENIRPVILGAVVRGVDNGTNYSEKDDFIQSLMDHQEKLHLTLGRKRKFASIGVHDLSQLSPPFKVISVDKKYKFIPLAEEKKMSIENILKLHPKGKEYALSLIHI
;
A
#
# COMPACT_ATOMS: atom_id res chain seq x y z
N MET A 1 4.68 -13.56 2.43
CA MET A 1 6.13 -13.80 2.31
C MET A 1 6.86 -12.94 3.34
N ALA A 2 7.58 -13.53 4.29
CA ALA A 2 8.24 -12.78 5.36
C ALA A 2 9.62 -12.32 4.87
N TRP A 3 9.82 -11.04 4.73
CA TRP A 3 11.12 -10.45 4.44
C TRP A 3 12.05 -10.62 5.63
N LYS A 4 13.17 -11.32 5.43
CA LYS A 4 14.30 -11.24 6.36
C LYS A 4 15.01 -9.91 6.10
N LEU A 5 15.04 -9.03 7.09
CA LEU A 5 15.90 -7.86 7.06
C LEU A 5 17.36 -8.34 7.02
N GLY A 6 18.01 -8.13 5.90
CA GLY A 6 19.46 -8.35 5.83
C GLY A 6 20.03 -8.54 4.45
N ASP A 7 19.33 -9.08 3.48
CA ASP A 7 20.06 -9.60 2.34
C ASP A 7 19.61 -9.24 0.93
N THR A 8 18.48 -8.59 0.68
CA THR A 8 18.14 -8.26 -0.71
C THR A 8 17.23 -7.04 -0.85
N MET A 9 17.42 -6.30 -1.92
CA MET A 9 16.50 -5.29 -2.40
C MET A 9 15.15 -5.93 -2.73
N PRO A 10 14.02 -5.21 -2.58
CA PRO A 10 12.71 -5.79 -2.84
C PRO A 10 12.55 -6.21 -4.30
N THR A 11 12.46 -7.51 -4.53
CA THR A 11 12.12 -8.08 -5.83
C THR A 11 10.61 -8.35 -5.90
N LEU A 12 9.97 -7.87 -6.94
CA LEU A 12 8.53 -7.94 -7.15
C LEU A 12 8.20 -8.53 -8.50
N LYS A 13 7.26 -9.48 -8.52
CA LYS A 13 6.68 -9.97 -9.77
C LYS A 13 5.49 -9.11 -10.17
N PHE A 14 5.56 -8.51 -11.34
CA PHE A 14 4.50 -7.73 -11.96
C PHE A 14 3.87 -8.51 -13.08
N ASN A 15 2.56 -8.68 -13.04
CA ASN A 15 1.80 -9.41 -14.01
C ASN A 15 1.69 -8.63 -15.34
N HIS A 16 2.01 -9.27 -16.46
CA HIS A 16 1.97 -8.64 -17.78
C HIS A 16 0.60 -8.10 -18.14
N SER A 17 -0.47 -8.86 -17.89
CA SER A 17 -1.83 -8.44 -18.23
C SER A 17 -2.25 -7.18 -17.50
N ILE A 18 -1.86 -7.01 -16.24
CA ILE A 18 -2.12 -5.80 -15.46
C ILE A 18 -1.32 -4.63 -16.03
N LEU A 19 -0.03 -4.83 -16.33
CA LEU A 19 0.80 -3.79 -16.93
C LEU A 19 0.29 -3.35 -18.32
N GLU A 20 -0.12 -4.28 -19.16
CA GLU A 20 -0.73 -3.99 -20.46
C GLU A 20 -2.00 -3.16 -20.31
N TYR A 21 -2.87 -3.58 -19.40
CA TYR A 21 -4.10 -2.85 -19.10
C TYR A 21 -3.80 -1.42 -18.64
N LEU A 22 -2.93 -1.25 -17.63
CA LEU A 22 -2.57 0.07 -17.09
C LEU A 22 -1.94 1.00 -18.14
N HIS A 23 -1.12 0.47 -19.03
CA HIS A 23 -0.55 1.24 -20.13
C HIS A 23 -1.62 1.64 -21.14
N LYS A 24 -2.47 0.70 -21.54
CA LYS A 24 -3.55 0.92 -22.52
C LYS A 24 -4.51 2.02 -22.10
N ILE A 25 -5.00 1.98 -20.85
CA ILE A 25 -5.97 2.98 -20.37
C ILE A 25 -5.36 4.38 -20.21
N ASN A 26 -4.05 4.47 -20.13
CA ASN A 26 -3.31 5.72 -19.96
C ASN A 26 -2.55 6.16 -21.23
N GLY A 27 -2.91 5.62 -22.39
CA GLY A 27 -2.38 6.04 -23.68
C GLY A 27 -0.94 5.57 -23.97
N GLY A 28 -0.38 4.69 -23.13
CA GLY A 28 0.95 4.14 -23.32
C GLY A 28 0.93 2.76 -23.97
N LYS A 29 2.11 2.23 -24.24
CA LYS A 29 2.33 0.88 -24.71
C LYS A 29 3.26 0.13 -23.76
N TYR A 30 2.86 -1.05 -23.36
CA TYR A 30 3.71 -1.95 -22.58
C TYR A 30 4.45 -2.90 -23.56
N ASP A 31 5.74 -3.07 -23.33
CA ASP A 31 6.59 -4.04 -24.02
C ASP A 31 7.62 -4.57 -23.01
N SER A 32 7.49 -5.83 -22.63
CA SER A 32 8.34 -6.42 -21.58
C SER A 32 9.82 -6.46 -21.98
N LYS A 33 10.14 -6.61 -23.27
CA LYS A 33 11.50 -6.62 -23.78
C LYS A 33 12.11 -5.21 -23.76
N ASP A 34 11.32 -4.18 -23.98
CA ASP A 34 11.76 -2.79 -23.83
C ASP A 34 12.00 -2.47 -22.35
N TRP A 35 11.15 -2.96 -21.47
CA TRP A 35 11.34 -2.84 -20.03
C TRP A 35 12.64 -3.49 -19.56
N GLU A 36 12.91 -4.70 -19.96
CA GLU A 36 14.14 -5.43 -19.62
C GLU A 36 15.41 -4.60 -19.91
N LYS A 37 15.42 -3.87 -21.01
CA LYS A 37 16.55 -3.03 -21.42
C LYS A 37 16.61 -1.68 -20.71
N ARG A 38 15.48 -1.06 -20.43
CA ARG A 38 15.39 0.36 -20.06
C ARG A 38 15.06 0.62 -18.59
N MET A 39 14.45 -0.33 -17.90
CA MET A 39 14.12 -0.18 -16.48
C MET A 39 15.33 0.09 -15.57
N PRO A 40 16.55 -0.40 -15.87
CA PRO A 40 17.73 -0.02 -15.09
C PRO A 40 17.96 1.49 -15.02
N SER A 41 17.54 2.25 -16.02
CA SER A 41 17.70 3.72 -16.05
C SER A 41 16.80 4.46 -15.06
N ILE A 42 15.79 3.80 -14.49
CA ILE A 42 14.91 4.39 -13.46
C ILE A 42 15.07 3.76 -12.07
N GLY A 43 16.18 3.04 -11.85
CA GLY A 43 16.48 2.44 -10.55
C GLY A 43 15.80 1.08 -10.32
N CYS A 44 15.68 0.27 -11.37
CA CYS A 44 15.11 -1.06 -11.33
C CYS A 44 15.97 -2.03 -12.11
N VAL A 45 16.11 -3.26 -11.64
CA VAL A 45 16.79 -4.33 -12.39
C VAL A 45 15.79 -5.43 -12.68
N VAL A 46 15.69 -5.83 -13.94
CA VAL A 46 14.84 -6.97 -14.33
C VAL A 46 15.63 -8.25 -14.07
N GLU A 47 15.11 -9.08 -13.16
CA GLU A 47 15.72 -10.35 -12.78
C GLU A 47 15.20 -11.50 -13.65
N GLU A 48 13.89 -11.50 -13.92
CA GLU A 48 13.24 -12.52 -14.72
C GLU A 48 12.10 -11.92 -15.58
N ASN A 49 11.90 -12.48 -16.76
CA ASN A 49 10.83 -12.08 -17.68
C ASN A 49 10.28 -13.36 -18.33
N ASP A 50 9.19 -13.88 -17.77
CA ASP A 50 8.52 -15.11 -18.19
C ASP A 50 7.17 -14.83 -18.88
N ASP A 51 6.39 -15.87 -19.20
CA ASP A 51 5.09 -15.72 -19.87
C ASP A 51 3.99 -15.11 -18.99
N GLU A 52 4.16 -15.14 -17.67
CA GLU A 52 3.18 -14.65 -16.70
C GLU A 52 3.46 -13.20 -16.27
N GLY A 53 4.75 -12.84 -16.14
CA GLY A 53 5.11 -11.55 -15.58
C GLY A 53 6.59 -11.21 -15.72
N ILE A 54 6.92 -10.07 -15.19
CA ILE A 54 8.27 -9.56 -15.11
C ILE A 54 8.67 -9.38 -13.64
N GLU A 55 9.76 -10.00 -13.24
CA GLU A 55 10.31 -9.88 -11.90
C GLU A 55 11.36 -8.78 -11.87
N ILE A 56 11.13 -7.79 -11.00
CA ILE A 56 11.94 -6.57 -10.95
C ILE A 56 12.44 -6.35 -9.54
N GLU A 57 13.74 -6.23 -9.40
CA GLU A 57 14.40 -5.73 -8.21
C GLU A 57 14.35 -4.21 -8.19
N ILE A 58 13.79 -3.64 -7.12
CA ILE A 58 13.61 -2.19 -6.96
C ILE A 58 14.57 -1.67 -5.91
N PHE A 59 15.32 -0.63 -6.23
CA PHE A 59 16.26 -0.05 -5.30
C PHE A 59 15.58 0.55 -4.06
N PRO A 60 16.23 0.49 -2.88
CA PRO A 60 15.62 0.90 -1.62
C PRO A 60 15.17 2.36 -1.55
N ASP A 61 15.72 3.21 -2.37
CA ASP A 61 15.38 4.62 -2.51
C ASP A 61 14.18 4.87 -3.44
N ARG A 62 13.69 3.82 -4.16
CA ARG A 62 12.60 3.90 -5.11
C ARG A 62 11.33 3.22 -4.59
N THR A 63 10.96 3.55 -3.35
CA THR A 63 9.71 3.06 -2.73
C THR A 63 8.44 3.51 -3.45
N ASP A 64 8.57 4.47 -4.36
CA ASP A 64 7.52 4.91 -5.26
C ASP A 64 7.18 3.91 -6.38
N LEU A 65 7.97 2.85 -6.57
CA LEU A 65 7.79 1.86 -7.66
C LEU A 65 7.23 0.52 -7.20
N LEU A 66 6.73 0.43 -5.97
CA LEU A 66 6.38 -0.84 -5.32
C LEU A 66 4.99 -1.40 -5.68
N SER A 67 4.31 -0.89 -6.69
CA SER A 67 3.04 -1.45 -7.18
C SER A 67 2.94 -1.39 -8.71
N HIS A 68 2.02 -2.18 -9.27
CA HIS A 68 1.74 -2.18 -10.71
C HIS A 68 1.40 -0.78 -11.23
N GLU A 69 0.60 -0.04 -10.48
CA GLU A 69 0.12 1.30 -10.84
C GLU A 69 1.28 2.30 -10.86
N THR A 70 2.10 2.28 -9.83
CA THR A 70 3.17 3.27 -9.67
C THR A 70 4.34 3.01 -10.60
N ILE A 71 4.78 1.75 -10.76
CA ILE A 71 5.84 1.40 -11.70
C ILE A 71 5.40 1.63 -13.16
N SER A 72 4.15 1.28 -13.49
CA SER A 72 3.57 1.53 -14.82
C SER A 72 3.55 3.03 -15.12
N ARG A 73 3.15 3.86 -14.17
CA ARG A 73 3.15 5.32 -14.31
C ARG A 73 4.55 5.87 -14.55
N ALA A 74 5.54 5.46 -13.76
CA ALA A 74 6.92 5.87 -13.92
C ALA A 74 7.49 5.43 -15.27
N ALA A 75 7.23 4.19 -15.66
CA ALA A 75 7.67 3.66 -16.95
C ALA A 75 7.04 4.42 -18.12
N ARG A 76 5.74 4.71 -18.10
CA ARG A 76 5.11 5.52 -19.17
C ARG A 76 5.74 6.90 -19.31
N ALA A 77 5.97 7.57 -18.18
CA ALA A 77 6.60 8.88 -18.20
C ALA A 77 8.01 8.81 -18.81
N PHE A 78 8.80 7.84 -18.40
CA PHE A 78 10.18 7.70 -18.79
C PHE A 78 10.36 7.03 -20.17
N LEU A 79 9.72 5.88 -20.39
CA LEU A 79 9.93 5.08 -21.61
C LEU A 79 9.13 5.61 -22.80
N ASN A 80 7.95 6.12 -22.56
CA ASN A 80 7.03 6.58 -23.61
C ASN A 80 6.94 8.10 -23.72
N SER A 81 7.71 8.84 -22.91
CA SER A 81 7.67 10.32 -22.84
C SER A 81 6.25 10.88 -22.58
N LEU A 82 5.41 10.09 -21.93
CA LEU A 82 4.05 10.49 -21.54
C LEU A 82 4.12 11.16 -20.18
N ASN A 83 4.40 12.44 -20.18
CA ASN A 83 4.51 13.25 -18.95
C ASN A 83 3.17 13.95 -18.68
N ASP A 84 2.21 13.16 -18.23
CA ASP A 84 0.91 13.67 -17.82
C ASP A 84 0.77 13.48 -16.30
N PRO A 85 1.12 14.52 -15.51
CA PRO A 85 0.95 14.43 -14.06
C PRO A 85 -0.54 14.34 -13.75
N PRO A 86 -0.96 13.54 -12.76
CA PRO A 86 -2.36 13.43 -12.39
C PRO A 86 -2.86 14.78 -11.90
N ASP A 87 -3.97 15.25 -12.48
CA ASP A 87 -4.72 16.40 -11.95
C ASP A 87 -5.49 15.95 -10.70
N ILE A 88 -4.79 15.94 -9.57
CA ILE A 88 -5.41 15.57 -8.30
C ILE A 88 -6.10 16.81 -7.73
N LYS A 89 -7.42 16.84 -7.84
CA LYS A 89 -8.24 17.87 -7.20
C LYS A 89 -8.46 17.47 -5.73
N ILE A 90 -8.00 18.34 -4.84
CA ILE A 90 -8.21 18.18 -3.40
C ILE A 90 -9.26 19.20 -2.98
N GLU A 91 -10.36 18.72 -2.44
CA GLU A 91 -11.44 19.53 -1.88
C GLU A 91 -11.42 19.44 -0.35
N GLN A 92 -11.91 20.47 0.33
CA GLN A 92 -12.09 20.44 1.77
C GLN A 92 -13.13 19.39 2.12
N GLY A 93 -12.75 18.40 2.93
CA GLY A 93 -13.65 17.35 3.38
C GLY A 93 -14.61 17.83 4.47
N GLU A 94 -15.81 17.26 4.48
CA GLU A 94 -16.83 17.50 5.52
C GLU A 94 -16.69 16.52 6.72
N ILE A 95 -15.92 15.44 6.52
CA ILE A 95 -15.73 14.40 7.54
C ILE A 95 -14.62 14.83 8.49
N THR A 96 -14.95 14.84 9.78
CA THR A 96 -14.01 15.21 10.83
C THR A 96 -13.36 13.97 11.45
N LEU A 97 -12.06 14.05 11.65
CA LEU A 97 -11.26 13.10 12.43
C LEU A 97 -10.87 13.81 13.75
N GLU A 98 -11.52 13.43 14.84
CA GLU A 98 -11.25 13.98 16.19
C GLU A 98 -10.14 13.16 16.84
N VAL A 99 -9.04 13.81 17.20
CA VAL A 99 -7.89 13.16 17.85
C VAL A 99 -7.89 13.56 19.33
N ASP A 100 -7.86 12.55 20.20
CA ASP A 100 -7.81 12.74 21.65
C ASP A 100 -6.48 13.36 22.07
N GLU A 101 -6.52 14.36 22.96
CA GLU A 101 -5.35 15.10 23.45
C GLU A 101 -4.31 14.19 24.12
N SER A 102 -4.73 13.04 24.69
CA SER A 102 -3.80 12.06 25.28
C SER A 102 -2.83 11.46 24.29
N LEU A 103 -3.11 11.58 22.98
CA LEU A 103 -2.26 11.07 21.91
C LEU A 103 -1.18 12.06 21.44
N GLU A 104 -1.15 13.28 21.93
CA GLU A 104 -0.22 14.32 21.50
C GLU A 104 1.25 13.87 21.58
N ASN A 105 1.63 13.16 22.64
CA ASN A 105 2.99 12.66 22.85
C ASN A 105 3.26 11.28 22.25
N ILE A 106 2.24 10.61 21.68
CA ILE A 106 2.34 9.25 21.12
C ILE A 106 2.23 9.29 19.61
N ARG A 107 1.21 9.95 19.08
CA ARG A 107 0.90 10.10 17.65
C ARG A 107 0.36 11.51 17.39
N PRO A 108 1.22 12.51 17.35
CA PRO A 108 0.80 13.92 17.24
C PRO A 108 0.17 14.24 15.88
N VAL A 109 0.45 13.44 14.85
CA VAL A 109 -0.04 13.68 13.49
C VAL A 109 -0.83 12.47 12.98
N ILE A 110 -2.12 12.69 12.74
CA ILE A 110 -3.01 11.74 12.08
C ILE A 110 -3.76 12.51 10.99
N LEU A 111 -3.65 12.00 9.76
CA LEU A 111 -4.28 12.60 8.59
C LEU A 111 -5.27 11.61 7.99
N GLY A 112 -6.36 12.10 7.47
CA GLY A 112 -7.34 11.32 6.73
C GLY A 112 -7.66 11.98 5.39
N ALA A 113 -7.93 11.15 4.39
CA ALA A 113 -8.44 11.59 3.10
C ALA A 113 -9.55 10.64 2.64
N VAL A 114 -10.55 11.20 1.96
CA VAL A 114 -11.61 10.41 1.32
C VAL A 114 -11.38 10.45 -0.18
N VAL A 115 -11.29 9.27 -0.77
CA VAL A 115 -11.22 9.12 -2.23
C VAL A 115 -12.56 8.57 -2.71
N ARG A 116 -13.19 9.27 -3.65
CA ARG A 116 -14.49 8.87 -4.22
C ARG A 116 -14.33 8.47 -5.68
N GLY A 117 -15.24 7.62 -6.16
CA GLY A 117 -15.23 7.17 -7.55
C GLY A 117 -14.03 6.28 -7.88
N VAL A 118 -13.56 5.53 -6.87
CA VAL A 118 -12.49 4.55 -7.08
C VAL A 118 -12.99 3.46 -8.02
N ASP A 119 -12.28 3.22 -9.11
CA ASP A 119 -12.51 2.05 -9.94
C ASP A 119 -12.01 0.82 -9.16
N ASN A 120 -12.94 0.07 -8.63
CA ASN A 120 -12.68 -1.09 -7.78
C ASN A 120 -12.41 -2.38 -8.58
N GLY A 121 -11.94 -2.23 -9.81
CA GLY A 121 -11.50 -3.39 -10.60
C GLY A 121 -12.50 -3.94 -11.58
N THR A 122 -13.48 -3.16 -12.04
CA THR A 122 -14.33 -3.55 -13.19
C THR A 122 -13.48 -3.91 -14.43
N ASN A 123 -12.25 -3.42 -14.47
CA ASN A 123 -11.29 -3.61 -15.55
C ASN A 123 -10.10 -4.53 -15.17
N TYR A 124 -10.00 -4.99 -13.94
CA TYR A 124 -9.10 -6.07 -13.56
C TYR A 124 -9.74 -7.41 -13.94
N SER A 125 -8.93 -8.41 -14.24
CA SER A 125 -9.42 -9.74 -14.59
C SER A 125 -10.29 -10.36 -13.50
N GLU A 126 -9.99 -9.99 -12.24
CA GLU A 126 -10.75 -10.37 -11.06
C GLU A 126 -10.87 -9.17 -10.11
N LYS A 127 -12.03 -9.03 -9.46
CA LYS A 127 -12.27 -7.92 -8.50
C LYS A 127 -11.29 -7.93 -7.33
N ASP A 128 -10.79 -9.10 -6.99
CA ASP A 128 -9.84 -9.28 -5.88
C ASP A 128 -8.44 -8.76 -6.20
N ASP A 129 -8.06 -8.69 -7.47
CA ASP A 129 -6.74 -8.20 -7.91
C ASP A 129 -6.49 -6.75 -7.48
N PHE A 130 -7.52 -5.89 -7.57
CA PHE A 130 -7.40 -4.50 -7.12
C PHE A 130 -7.13 -4.42 -5.61
N ILE A 131 -7.90 -5.17 -4.82
CA ILE A 131 -7.74 -5.18 -3.35
C ILE A 131 -6.38 -5.75 -2.98
N GLN A 132 -5.97 -6.83 -3.65
CA GLN A 132 -4.66 -7.43 -3.40
C GLN A 132 -3.52 -6.47 -3.73
N SER A 133 -3.57 -5.79 -4.87
CA SER A 133 -2.59 -4.78 -5.27
C SER A 133 -2.50 -3.63 -4.26
N LEU A 134 -3.65 -3.14 -3.79
CA LEU A 134 -3.72 -2.09 -2.78
C LEU A 134 -3.10 -2.53 -1.44
N MET A 135 -3.41 -3.74 -0.99
CA MET A 135 -2.86 -4.31 0.26
C MET A 135 -1.36 -4.55 0.15
N ASP A 136 -0.90 -5.07 -0.96
CA ASP A 136 0.53 -5.32 -1.20
C ASP A 136 1.33 -4.01 -1.22
N HIS A 137 0.81 -2.99 -1.89
CA HIS A 137 1.42 -1.67 -1.90
C HIS A 137 1.49 -1.06 -0.48
N GLN A 138 0.36 -1.08 0.23
CA GLN A 138 0.28 -0.60 1.62
C GLN A 138 1.30 -1.32 2.51
N GLU A 139 1.40 -2.65 2.42
CA GLU A 139 2.33 -3.42 3.25
C GLU A 139 3.79 -3.10 2.93
N LYS A 140 4.12 -2.88 1.66
CA LYS A 140 5.46 -2.46 1.26
C LYS A 140 5.83 -1.07 1.76
N LEU A 141 4.90 -0.13 1.71
CA LEU A 141 5.10 1.19 2.32
C LEU A 141 5.28 1.09 3.84
N HIS A 142 4.55 0.19 4.52
CA HIS A 142 4.74 -0.06 5.94
C HIS A 142 6.13 -0.60 6.28
N LEU A 143 6.64 -1.51 5.46
CA LEU A 143 7.97 -2.11 5.67
C LEU A 143 9.10 -1.12 5.41
N THR A 144 8.98 -0.32 4.37
CA THR A 144 10.00 0.63 3.91
C THR A 144 9.89 1.98 4.63
N LEU A 145 9.11 2.92 4.11
CA LEU A 145 8.92 4.27 4.66
C LEU A 145 8.38 4.24 6.08
N GLY A 146 7.46 3.33 6.37
CA GLY A 146 6.86 3.14 7.67
C GLY A 146 7.77 2.51 8.72
N ARG A 147 8.95 1.98 8.32
CA ARG A 147 9.89 1.26 9.20
C ARG A 147 9.19 0.20 10.05
N LYS A 148 8.46 -0.71 9.38
CA LYS A 148 7.58 -1.70 10.03
C LYS A 148 6.51 -1.03 10.90
N ARG A 149 5.85 0.00 10.38
CA ARG A 149 4.83 0.81 11.04
C ARG A 149 5.29 1.58 12.29
N LYS A 150 6.58 1.59 12.61
CA LYS A 150 7.12 2.34 13.75
C LYS A 150 7.13 3.85 13.49
N PHE A 151 7.41 4.24 12.25
CA PHE A 151 7.48 5.64 11.86
C PHE A 151 6.15 6.16 11.31
N ALA A 152 5.57 5.42 10.36
CA ALA A 152 4.27 5.75 9.78
C ALA A 152 3.50 4.49 9.42
N SER A 153 2.18 4.57 9.44
CA SER A 153 1.28 3.53 8.94
C SER A 153 0.14 4.15 8.14
N ILE A 154 -0.36 3.39 7.18
CA ILE A 154 -1.49 3.77 6.32
C ILE A 154 -2.59 2.73 6.58
N GLY A 155 -3.82 3.18 6.81
CA GLY A 155 -5.00 2.34 6.86
C GLY A 155 -5.94 2.73 5.73
N VAL A 156 -6.36 1.76 4.94
CA VAL A 156 -7.37 1.94 3.90
C VAL A 156 -8.65 1.25 4.38
N HIS A 157 -9.77 1.97 4.32
CA HIS A 157 -11.04 1.52 4.82
C HIS A 157 -12.15 1.78 3.80
N ASP A 158 -13.09 0.86 3.69
CA ASP A 158 -14.33 1.08 2.94
C ASP A 158 -15.23 2.04 3.71
N LEU A 159 -15.36 3.26 3.20
CA LEU A 159 -16.16 4.30 3.84
C LEU A 159 -17.65 3.94 3.93
N SER A 160 -18.15 3.07 3.06
CA SER A 160 -19.55 2.62 3.10
C SER A 160 -19.90 1.82 4.37
N GLN A 161 -18.89 1.25 5.01
CA GLN A 161 -19.02 0.48 6.25
C GLN A 161 -18.78 1.32 7.52
N LEU A 162 -18.50 2.61 7.37
CA LEU A 162 -18.12 3.50 8.46
C LEU A 162 -19.10 4.65 8.60
N SER A 163 -19.29 5.12 9.82
CA SER A 163 -20.17 6.25 10.13
C SER A 163 -19.38 7.36 10.82
N PRO A 164 -19.19 8.50 10.15
CA PRO A 164 -18.56 9.67 10.79
C PRO A 164 -19.46 10.31 11.89
N PRO A 165 -18.91 11.11 12.82
CA PRO A 165 -17.51 11.52 12.90
C PRO A 165 -16.60 10.39 13.42
N PHE A 166 -15.31 10.42 13.02
CA PHE A 166 -14.33 9.44 13.49
C PHE A 166 -13.57 9.99 14.69
N LYS A 167 -13.31 9.10 15.66
CA LYS A 167 -12.53 9.44 16.86
C LYS A 167 -11.29 8.56 16.95
N VAL A 168 -10.16 9.18 17.15
CA VAL A 168 -8.89 8.50 17.44
C VAL A 168 -8.62 8.63 18.92
N ILE A 169 -8.68 7.54 19.63
CA ILE A 169 -8.61 7.50 21.10
C ILE A 169 -7.57 6.51 21.58
N SER A 170 -7.06 6.73 22.77
CA SER A 170 -6.30 5.72 23.50
C SER A 170 -7.26 4.77 24.23
N VAL A 171 -6.95 3.48 24.21
CA VAL A 171 -7.76 2.47 24.89
C VAL A 171 -6.89 1.55 25.76
N ASP A 172 -7.48 1.02 26.84
CA ASP A 172 -6.81 0.06 27.71
C ASP A 172 -6.53 -1.27 27.01
N LYS A 173 -5.45 -1.96 27.38
CA LYS A 173 -5.07 -3.27 26.82
C LYS A 173 -6.13 -4.36 26.98
N LYS A 174 -7.08 -4.18 27.89
CA LYS A 174 -8.23 -5.09 28.10
C LYS A 174 -9.37 -4.82 27.11
N TYR A 175 -9.35 -3.70 26.37
CA TYR A 175 -10.34 -3.42 25.35
C TYR A 175 -10.42 -4.56 24.35
N LYS A 176 -11.65 -4.96 23.97
CA LYS A 176 -11.90 -6.12 23.12
C LYS A 176 -12.58 -5.72 21.82
N PHE A 177 -12.06 -6.21 20.73
CA PHE A 177 -12.69 -6.12 19.41
C PHE A 177 -12.43 -7.42 18.62
N ILE A 178 -13.05 -7.56 17.46
CA ILE A 178 -12.81 -8.68 16.55
C ILE A 178 -11.68 -8.27 15.60
N PRO A 179 -10.48 -8.89 15.69
CA PRO A 179 -9.38 -8.61 14.76
C PRO A 179 -9.73 -9.05 13.33
N LEU A 180 -9.05 -8.49 12.35
CA LEU A 180 -9.17 -8.91 10.97
C LEU A 180 -8.86 -10.41 10.82
N ALA A 181 -9.67 -11.11 10.04
CA ALA A 181 -9.62 -12.56 9.82
C ALA A 181 -9.91 -13.44 11.07
N GLU A 182 -10.50 -12.85 12.12
CA GLU A 182 -10.97 -13.57 13.30
C GLU A 182 -12.50 -13.48 13.44
N GLU A 183 -13.10 -14.45 14.10
CA GLU A 183 -14.55 -14.46 14.37
C GLU A 183 -14.89 -14.05 15.82
N LYS A 184 -13.91 -14.10 16.70
CA LYS A 184 -14.10 -13.87 18.13
C LYS A 184 -13.46 -12.59 18.62
N LYS A 185 -14.13 -11.94 19.57
CA LYS A 185 -13.53 -10.79 20.27
C LYS A 185 -12.28 -11.19 21.04
N MET A 186 -11.19 -10.50 20.81
CA MET A 186 -9.92 -10.63 21.53
C MET A 186 -9.57 -9.32 22.23
N SER A 187 -8.94 -9.39 23.40
CA SER A 187 -8.36 -8.20 24.01
C SER A 187 -7.07 -7.80 23.28
N ILE A 188 -6.73 -6.51 23.31
CA ILE A 188 -5.47 -6.01 22.75
C ILE A 188 -4.29 -6.79 23.30
N GLU A 189 -4.26 -7.07 24.60
CA GLU A 189 -3.21 -7.88 25.21
C GLU A 189 -3.08 -9.27 24.59
N ASN A 190 -4.20 -9.95 24.32
CA ASN A 190 -4.20 -11.26 23.68
C ASN A 190 -3.81 -11.17 22.20
N ILE A 191 -4.23 -10.13 21.50
CA ILE A 191 -3.82 -9.89 20.11
C ILE A 191 -2.30 -9.75 20.03
N LEU A 192 -1.70 -8.95 20.88
CA LEU A 192 -0.25 -8.75 20.92
C LEU A 192 0.54 -10.03 21.24
N LYS A 193 -0.03 -10.92 22.06
CA LYS A 193 0.62 -12.16 22.48
C LYS A 193 0.38 -13.36 21.56
N LEU A 194 -0.79 -13.46 20.95
CA LEU A 194 -1.26 -14.69 20.31
C LEU A 194 -1.47 -14.53 18.81
N HIS A 195 -2.02 -13.39 18.35
CA HIS A 195 -2.33 -13.18 16.96
C HIS A 195 -1.06 -12.94 16.12
N PRO A 196 -0.88 -13.59 14.95
CA PRO A 196 0.34 -13.45 14.14
C PRO A 196 0.69 -11.99 13.82
N LYS A 197 -0.27 -11.22 13.34
CA LYS A 197 -0.08 -9.79 13.03
C LYS A 197 0.14 -8.95 14.30
N GLY A 198 -0.46 -9.34 15.42
CA GLY A 198 -0.20 -8.69 16.71
C GLY A 198 1.24 -8.85 17.16
N LYS A 199 1.83 -10.04 16.99
CA LYS A 199 3.25 -10.30 17.30
C LYS A 199 4.18 -9.54 16.34
N GLU A 200 3.88 -9.57 15.05
CA GLU A 200 4.67 -8.91 14.02
C GLU A 200 4.76 -7.40 14.23
N TYR A 201 3.64 -6.79 14.59
CA TYR A 201 3.51 -5.34 14.74
C TYR A 201 3.35 -4.86 16.19
N ALA A 202 3.76 -5.67 17.17
CA ALA A 202 3.57 -5.38 18.59
C ALA A 202 4.06 -3.98 19.01
N LEU A 203 5.21 -3.54 18.49
CA LEU A 203 5.78 -2.22 18.78
C LEU A 203 5.03 -1.08 18.12
N SER A 204 4.31 -1.31 17.03
CA SER A 204 3.52 -0.29 16.35
C SER A 204 2.10 -0.20 16.90
N LEU A 205 1.52 -1.30 17.35
CA LEU A 205 0.21 -1.33 18.00
C LEU A 205 0.17 -0.59 19.34
N ILE A 206 1.31 -0.43 19.99
CA ILE A 206 1.44 0.42 21.19
C ILE A 206 1.25 1.91 20.84
N HIS A 207 1.36 2.26 19.56
CA HIS A 207 1.33 3.63 19.06
C HIS A 207 0.15 3.94 18.13
N ILE A 208 -0.80 3.03 17.99
CA ILE A 208 -2.01 3.25 17.17
C ILE A 208 -3.18 3.58 18.06
#